data_6cfddf2f2e352e4f982b5b7b15ee705c
#
_entry.id   6cfddf2f2e352e4f982b5b7b15ee705c
#
_cell.length_a   1.000
_cell.length_b   1.000
_cell.length_c   1.000
_cell.angle_alpha   90.00
_cell.angle_beta   90.00
_cell.angle_gamma   90.00
#
_symmetry.space_group_name_H-M   'P 1'
#
loop_
_entity.id
_entity.type
_entity.pdbx_description
1 polymer ?
#
loop_
_entity_poly.entity_id
_entity_poly.type
_entity_poly.pdbx_seq_one_letter_code
_entity_poly.pdbx_strand_id
1 'polypeptide(L)'
;NDVIRFSNLAVRNAWFSGGVEWNIGVIGHSPLTTEQLFTAALKNENDAPVLRMYAYERIREVEYQMDFWLDEMDTMLNCRMRIVNHSKDVMPMYWWSNMAVPEYKGGRVVVPANEAYTVEDWNVYKTQIPFVHDNDISLYESIPDQIDYFFDIPEENPKFIANVNKDGYGLLHVSTRRLRSRKLFSWGHNKGSDRWQAFLTKDAGRYIEIQAGLGKTQYGCIPMAPHTAWEWIEQYGSIQLSVQNSSFESMQKETTSYIYNNISPARLETLLKETKRTALTPGTVVYKGSEYGALRNLESDFSGDRRLSEHLDFGKCTEEYSSVWADFLKTGSLPKKDAASVPEDFQCSQVFYQALKEAVCKSEKDNWYTHYQLGLMHWYYGHSSRARKEFIISEELQSNPWSCHALGILSHEDPAAAVNYIKNGLSMRNFDLTYVKEAFQQFLILNAGQELLDAYSELPEEIKLDSRIRYDYMSALTMTGNYQKGYDILMTDENYILEDLRECETSIGTLYRNLYKGVFGTDPDSIPPQWDFDAL
;
A
#
# COMPACT_ATOMS: atom_id res chain seq x y z
N ASN A 1 0.23 -18.59 -8.94
CA ASN A 1 0.79 -18.58 -7.60
C ASN A 1 -0.22 -19.20 -6.64
N ASP A 2 0.10 -20.35 -6.04
CA ASP A 2 -0.82 -21.14 -5.22
C ASP A 2 -0.80 -20.71 -3.74
N VAL A 3 0.08 -19.78 -3.39
CA VAL A 3 0.24 -19.29 -2.02
C VAL A 3 -0.03 -17.80 -1.98
N ILE A 4 -1.03 -17.42 -1.20
CA ILE A 4 -1.27 -16.03 -0.84
C ILE A 4 -0.79 -15.87 0.60
N ARG A 5 0.26 -15.10 0.80
CA ARG A 5 0.70 -14.66 2.11
C ARG A 5 0.37 -13.19 2.26
N PHE A 6 -0.40 -12.86 3.29
CA PHE A 6 -0.46 -11.49 3.74
C PHE A 6 0.89 -11.15 4.36
N SER A 7 1.60 -10.28 3.73
CA SER A 7 2.80 -9.72 4.27
C SER A 7 2.40 -8.74 5.37
N ASN A 8 2.86 -8.97 6.59
CA ASN A 8 2.71 -8.05 7.71
C ASN A 8 3.63 -6.85 7.50
N LEU A 9 3.50 -6.21 6.36
CA LEU A 9 4.20 -4.98 6.14
C LEU A 9 3.59 -3.93 7.03
N ALA A 10 4.46 -3.25 7.74
CA ALA A 10 4.17 -2.20 8.69
C ALA A 10 2.87 -1.47 8.40
N VAL A 11 2.26 -1.04 9.44
CA VAL A 11 0.95 -0.43 9.70
C VAL A 11 0.23 0.30 8.55
N ARG A 12 0.82 0.47 7.37
CA ARG A 12 0.20 1.21 6.24
C ARG A 12 0.63 0.77 4.84
N ASN A 13 1.27 -0.37 4.72
CA ASN A 13 1.62 -0.96 3.43
C ASN A 13 1.15 -2.42 3.41
N ALA A 14 -0.15 -2.63 3.39
CA ALA A 14 -0.68 -3.96 3.19
C ALA A 14 -0.34 -4.42 1.78
N TRP A 15 0.27 -5.58 1.66
CA TRP A 15 0.71 -6.17 0.42
C TRP A 15 0.71 -7.69 0.55
N PHE A 16 0.56 -8.40 -0.57
CA PHE A 16 0.63 -9.85 -0.62
C PHE A 16 1.29 -10.32 -1.91
N SER A 17 2.03 -11.41 -1.82
CA SER A 17 2.79 -12.00 -2.93
C SER A 17 1.92 -12.95 -3.76
N GLY A 18 0.94 -12.45 -4.50
CA GLY A 18 0.09 -13.31 -5.32
C GLY A 18 -1.08 -12.60 -5.96
N GLY A 19 -1.67 -13.19 -6.99
CA GLY A 19 -2.83 -12.63 -7.66
C GLY A 19 -2.59 -11.29 -8.34
N VAL A 20 -3.58 -10.41 -8.28
CA VAL A 20 -3.51 -9.04 -8.79
C VAL A 20 -3.89 -8.07 -7.68
N GLU A 21 -3.05 -7.08 -7.45
CA GLU A 21 -3.27 -5.98 -6.52
C GLU A 21 -3.58 -4.71 -7.32
N TRP A 22 -4.54 -3.91 -6.86
CA TRP A 22 -4.88 -2.61 -7.44
C TRP A 22 -4.69 -1.51 -6.42
N ASN A 23 -3.85 -0.53 -6.74
CA ASN A 23 -3.54 0.60 -5.88
C ASN A 23 -4.04 1.91 -6.47
N ILE A 24 -4.81 2.63 -5.69
CA ILE A 24 -5.42 3.89 -6.10
C ILE A 24 -4.93 5.04 -5.24
N GLY A 25 -4.71 6.19 -5.87
CA GLY A 25 -4.49 7.47 -5.22
C GLY A 25 -3.08 7.73 -4.72
N VAL A 26 -2.22 6.71 -4.63
CA VAL A 26 -0.87 6.81 -4.06
C VAL A 26 0.17 6.18 -4.97
N ILE A 27 1.42 6.62 -4.82
CA ILE A 27 2.57 6.08 -5.57
C ILE A 27 3.13 4.77 -4.98
N GLY A 28 2.81 4.47 -3.74
CA GLY A 28 3.13 3.20 -3.07
C GLY A 28 1.91 2.31 -2.91
N HIS A 29 2.01 1.29 -2.06
CA HIS A 29 0.86 0.48 -1.67
C HIS A 29 -0.14 1.33 -0.89
N SER A 30 -1.42 1.19 -1.22
CA SER A 30 -2.47 1.95 -0.55
C SER A 30 -2.60 1.50 0.91
N PRO A 31 -2.62 2.41 1.89
CA PRO A 31 -2.89 2.05 3.28
C PRO A 31 -4.31 1.49 3.49
N LEU A 32 -5.17 1.65 2.48
CA LEU A 32 -6.56 1.22 2.48
C LEU A 32 -6.79 -0.05 1.65
N THR A 33 -5.73 -0.72 1.19
CA THR A 33 -5.81 -1.94 0.35
C THR A 33 -6.59 -3.08 1.01
N THR A 34 -6.65 -3.13 2.34
CA THR A 34 -7.40 -4.14 3.09
C THR A 34 -8.83 -3.74 3.43
N GLU A 35 -9.28 -2.54 3.05
CA GLU A 35 -10.67 -2.15 3.26
C GLU A 35 -11.62 -2.98 2.41
N GLN A 36 -12.80 -3.24 2.98
CA GLN A 36 -13.86 -3.97 2.29
C GLN A 36 -14.40 -3.16 1.10
N LEU A 37 -14.47 -3.79 -0.06
CA LEU A 37 -15.06 -3.22 -1.26
C LEU A 37 -16.54 -3.63 -1.35
N PHE A 38 -17.40 -2.70 -1.80
CA PHE A 38 -18.70 -3.08 -2.29
C PHE A 38 -18.54 -3.99 -3.49
N THR A 39 -19.32 -5.07 -3.50
CA THR A 39 -19.38 -6.00 -4.62
C THR A 39 -20.80 -6.08 -5.11
N ALA A 40 -21.01 -5.85 -6.39
CA ALA A 40 -22.34 -5.89 -7.01
C ALA A 40 -22.33 -6.80 -8.25
N ALA A 41 -23.45 -7.46 -8.46
CA ALA A 41 -23.70 -8.28 -9.64
C ALA A 41 -24.63 -7.53 -10.61
N LEU A 42 -24.28 -7.55 -11.89
CA LEU A 42 -25.09 -7.05 -12.99
C LEU A 42 -24.81 -7.86 -14.26
N LYS A 43 -25.43 -7.51 -15.36
CA LYS A 43 -25.18 -8.09 -16.67
C LYS A 43 -24.76 -7.01 -17.66
N ASN A 44 -23.90 -7.37 -18.61
CA ASN A 44 -23.60 -6.50 -19.73
C ASN A 44 -24.68 -6.60 -20.84
N GLU A 45 -24.48 -5.89 -21.95
CA GLU A 45 -25.43 -5.87 -23.06
C GLU A 45 -25.54 -7.21 -23.81
N ASN A 46 -24.57 -8.11 -23.62
CA ASN A 46 -24.56 -9.48 -24.16
C ASN A 46 -25.16 -10.50 -23.17
N ASP A 47 -25.78 -10.05 -22.09
CA ASP A 47 -26.32 -10.88 -20.99
C ASP A 47 -25.24 -11.64 -20.19
N ALA A 48 -23.96 -11.36 -20.42
CA ALA A 48 -22.87 -11.95 -19.66
C ALA A 48 -22.82 -11.34 -18.24
N PRO A 49 -22.49 -12.16 -17.21
CA PRO A 49 -22.39 -11.66 -15.84
C PRO A 49 -21.22 -10.70 -15.69
N VAL A 50 -21.45 -9.63 -14.95
CA VAL A 50 -20.43 -8.64 -14.56
C VAL A 50 -20.32 -8.62 -13.06
N LEU A 51 -19.11 -8.79 -12.56
CA LEU A 51 -18.75 -8.53 -11.17
C LEU A 51 -18.23 -7.10 -11.05
N ARG A 52 -18.95 -6.26 -10.33
CA ARG A 52 -18.52 -4.90 -10.01
C ARG A 52 -17.96 -4.82 -8.62
N MET A 53 -16.76 -4.26 -8.47
CA MET A 53 -16.16 -3.91 -7.19
C MET A 53 -15.93 -2.40 -7.15
N TYR A 54 -16.28 -1.73 -6.04
CA TYR A 54 -16.15 -0.28 -5.95
C TYR A 54 -16.02 0.19 -4.50
N ALA A 55 -15.39 1.36 -4.34
CA ALA A 55 -15.31 2.06 -3.06
C ALA A 55 -15.08 3.56 -3.25
N TYR A 56 -15.09 4.29 -2.14
CA TYR A 56 -14.64 5.67 -2.05
C TYR A 56 -13.27 5.72 -1.36
N GLU A 57 -12.26 6.19 -2.09
CA GLU A 57 -10.92 6.41 -1.55
C GLU A 57 -10.88 7.77 -0.86
N ARG A 58 -10.82 7.76 0.47
CA ARG A 58 -11.06 8.95 1.31
C ARG A 58 -9.87 9.89 1.44
N ILE A 59 -8.64 9.45 1.12
CA ILE A 59 -7.43 10.30 1.20
C ILE A 59 -7.35 11.23 -0.01
N ARG A 60 -7.66 10.71 -1.20
CA ARG A 60 -7.72 11.47 -2.46
C ARG A 60 -9.12 11.93 -2.81
N GLU A 61 -10.10 11.58 -2.00
CA GLU A 61 -11.51 11.97 -2.17
C GLU A 61 -12.08 11.60 -3.55
N VAL A 62 -11.79 10.38 -4.01
CA VAL A 62 -12.26 9.88 -5.31
C VAL A 62 -13.03 8.58 -5.18
N GLU A 63 -13.99 8.42 -6.08
CA GLU A 63 -14.72 7.18 -6.29
C GLU A 63 -13.96 6.33 -7.30
N TYR A 64 -13.91 5.02 -7.07
CA TYR A 64 -13.39 4.08 -8.08
C TYR A 64 -14.25 2.83 -8.20
N GLN A 65 -14.20 2.24 -9.40
CA GLN A 65 -15.02 1.10 -9.81
C GLN A 65 -14.20 0.22 -10.74
N MET A 66 -14.33 -1.10 -10.53
CA MET A 66 -13.75 -2.15 -11.38
C MET A 66 -14.89 -3.08 -11.80
N ASP A 67 -15.12 -3.21 -13.10
CA ASP A 67 -16.11 -4.14 -13.66
C ASP A 67 -15.37 -5.28 -14.35
N PHE A 68 -15.57 -6.51 -13.89
CA PHE A 68 -14.97 -7.73 -14.44
C PHE A 68 -16.00 -8.55 -15.19
N TRP A 69 -15.68 -8.99 -16.40
CA TRP A 69 -16.57 -9.88 -17.17
C TRP A 69 -15.80 -10.74 -18.16
N LEU A 70 -16.46 -11.80 -18.60
CA LEU A 70 -16.09 -12.65 -19.72
C LEU A 70 -17.36 -12.83 -20.58
N ASP A 71 -17.31 -12.45 -21.84
CA ASP A 71 -18.31 -12.83 -22.81
C ASP A 71 -18.07 -14.28 -23.28
N GLU A 72 -19.06 -14.92 -23.89
CA GLU A 72 -19.03 -16.36 -24.23
C GLU A 72 -17.76 -16.81 -25.01
N MET A 73 -17.27 -15.93 -25.88
CA MET A 73 -16.11 -16.21 -26.74
C MET A 73 -14.80 -15.57 -26.26
N ASP A 74 -14.82 -14.90 -25.11
CA ASP A 74 -13.61 -14.25 -24.59
C ASP A 74 -12.60 -15.29 -24.06
N THR A 75 -11.36 -15.10 -24.46
CA THR A 75 -10.20 -15.87 -23.98
C THR A 75 -9.39 -15.10 -22.92
N MET A 76 -9.77 -13.85 -22.67
CA MET A 76 -9.12 -12.97 -21.70
C MET A 76 -10.17 -12.33 -20.78
N LEU A 77 -9.87 -12.30 -19.49
CA LEU A 77 -10.70 -11.60 -18.50
C LEU A 77 -10.65 -10.10 -18.77
N ASN A 78 -11.79 -9.49 -18.97
CA ASN A 78 -11.91 -8.04 -19.10
C ASN A 78 -12.04 -7.39 -17.72
N CYS A 79 -11.35 -6.28 -17.51
CA CYS A 79 -11.51 -5.39 -16.37
C CYS A 79 -11.65 -3.95 -16.88
N ARG A 80 -12.83 -3.35 -16.68
CA ARG A 80 -13.02 -1.93 -16.92
C ARG A 80 -12.80 -1.18 -15.63
N MET A 81 -11.84 -0.29 -15.63
CA MET A 81 -11.54 0.60 -14.52
C MET A 81 -12.14 1.97 -14.74
N ARG A 82 -12.67 2.58 -13.66
CA ARG A 82 -13.17 3.94 -13.66
C ARG A 82 -12.79 4.63 -12.34
N ILE A 83 -12.20 5.82 -12.41
CA ILE A 83 -11.94 6.72 -11.28
C ILE A 83 -12.66 8.02 -11.53
N VAL A 84 -13.35 8.57 -10.54
CA VAL A 84 -14.10 9.82 -10.65
C VAL A 84 -13.71 10.79 -9.55
N ASN A 85 -13.25 11.97 -9.96
CA ASN A 85 -13.09 13.12 -9.08
C ASN A 85 -14.38 13.94 -9.08
N HIS A 86 -15.17 13.83 -8.01
CA HIS A 86 -16.40 14.59 -7.82
C HIS A 86 -16.16 15.99 -7.22
N SER A 87 -14.96 16.22 -6.67
CA SER A 87 -14.62 17.48 -6.01
C SER A 87 -14.42 18.64 -6.99
N LYS A 88 -14.38 19.85 -6.48
CA LYS A 88 -14.06 21.08 -7.21
C LYS A 88 -12.54 21.33 -7.33
N ASP A 89 -11.74 20.48 -6.71
CA ASP A 89 -10.30 20.63 -6.64
C ASP A 89 -9.57 19.66 -7.57
N VAL A 90 -8.35 20.02 -7.96
CA VAL A 90 -7.45 19.10 -8.68
C VAL A 90 -6.88 18.10 -7.69
N MET A 91 -7.11 16.81 -7.94
CA MET A 91 -6.58 15.74 -7.09
C MET A 91 -5.28 15.16 -7.66
N PRO A 92 -4.21 15.05 -6.86
CA PRO A 92 -3.03 14.30 -7.27
C PRO A 92 -3.40 12.82 -7.32
N MET A 93 -3.40 12.25 -8.53
CA MET A 93 -3.87 10.89 -8.77
C MET A 93 -2.75 10.02 -9.34
N TYR A 94 -2.65 8.82 -8.83
CA TYR A 94 -1.95 7.71 -9.44
C TYR A 94 -2.80 6.44 -9.30
N TRP A 95 -2.57 5.49 -10.18
CA TRP A 95 -3.17 4.16 -10.10
C TRP A 95 -2.25 3.16 -10.79
N TRP A 96 -2.14 1.97 -10.24
CA TRP A 96 -1.38 0.88 -10.81
C TRP A 96 -1.96 -0.47 -10.42
N SER A 97 -1.83 -1.44 -11.33
CA SER A 97 -2.11 -2.85 -11.07
C SER A 97 -0.80 -3.62 -10.99
N ASN A 98 -0.75 -4.60 -10.09
CA ASN A 98 0.41 -5.43 -9.83
C ASN A 98 0.03 -6.90 -9.93
N MET A 99 0.64 -7.60 -10.86
CA MET A 99 0.45 -9.04 -11.05
C MET A 99 1.69 -9.78 -10.57
N ALA A 100 1.56 -10.54 -9.48
CA ALA A 100 2.58 -11.46 -9.04
C ALA A 100 2.53 -12.72 -9.92
N VAL A 101 3.58 -12.96 -10.69
CA VAL A 101 3.67 -14.06 -11.65
C VAL A 101 4.88 -14.94 -11.38
N PRO A 102 4.83 -16.26 -11.69
CA PRO A 102 5.97 -17.14 -11.47
C PRO A 102 7.23 -16.67 -12.19
N GLU A 103 8.35 -16.77 -11.51
CA GLU A 103 9.67 -16.65 -12.11
C GLU A 103 10.03 -18.00 -12.76
N TYR A 104 9.85 -18.08 -14.08
CA TYR A 104 10.14 -19.32 -14.80
C TYR A 104 11.63 -19.46 -15.08
N LYS A 105 12.17 -20.65 -14.89
CA LYS A 105 13.54 -20.94 -15.33
C LYS A 105 13.69 -20.75 -16.84
N GLY A 106 14.60 -19.86 -17.25
CA GLY A 106 14.76 -19.43 -18.64
C GLY A 106 13.56 -18.67 -19.20
N GLY A 107 12.74 -18.09 -18.31
CA GLY A 107 11.60 -17.25 -18.69
C GLY A 107 12.01 -15.82 -19.00
N ARG A 108 11.10 -15.09 -19.61
CA ARG A 108 11.36 -13.74 -20.11
C ARG A 108 10.14 -12.83 -19.98
N VAL A 109 10.40 -11.57 -19.65
CA VAL A 109 9.42 -10.49 -19.76
C VAL A 109 9.51 -9.85 -21.15
N VAL A 110 8.37 -9.64 -21.79
CA VAL A 110 8.27 -9.04 -23.14
C VAL A 110 7.38 -7.80 -23.07
N VAL A 111 7.90 -6.68 -23.59
CA VAL A 111 7.21 -5.38 -23.64
C VAL A 111 7.50 -4.68 -24.96
N PRO A 112 6.61 -3.79 -25.47
CA PRO A 112 6.81 -3.06 -26.72
C PRO A 112 7.62 -1.75 -26.51
N ALA A 113 8.73 -1.84 -25.78
CA ALA A 113 9.61 -0.72 -25.44
C ALA A 113 11.07 -1.08 -25.71
N ASN A 114 11.90 -0.07 -25.96
CA ASN A 114 13.35 -0.18 -26.11
C ASN A 114 14.10 0.61 -25.03
N GLU A 115 13.37 1.26 -24.15
CA GLU A 115 13.89 2.09 -23.07
C GLU A 115 13.08 1.87 -21.78
N ALA A 116 13.72 2.06 -20.65
CA ALA A 116 13.07 2.02 -19.34
C ALA A 116 13.63 3.11 -18.42
N TYR A 117 12.84 3.50 -17.43
CA TYR A 117 13.31 4.29 -16.27
C TYR A 117 13.61 3.34 -15.12
N THR A 118 14.68 3.61 -14.39
CA THR A 118 15.06 2.89 -13.18
C THR A 118 15.70 3.85 -12.18
N VAL A 119 16.02 3.37 -10.98
CA VAL A 119 16.65 4.17 -9.93
C VAL A 119 17.97 3.53 -9.55
N GLU A 120 19.04 4.33 -9.53
CA GLU A 120 20.31 4.00 -8.92
C GLU A 120 20.75 5.19 -8.06
N ASP A 121 21.33 4.95 -6.90
CA ASP A 121 21.78 5.98 -5.97
C ASP A 121 20.72 7.08 -5.74
N TRP A 122 19.45 6.70 -5.61
CA TRP A 122 18.30 7.59 -5.42
C TRP A 122 18.02 8.56 -6.60
N ASN A 123 18.63 8.33 -7.76
CA ASN A 123 18.40 9.11 -8.96
C ASN A 123 17.64 8.28 -10.00
N VAL A 124 16.59 8.90 -10.56
CA VAL A 124 15.86 8.30 -11.69
C VAL A 124 16.65 8.59 -12.97
N TYR A 125 16.95 7.57 -13.74
CA TYR A 125 17.56 7.72 -15.04
C TYR A 125 16.88 6.85 -16.09
N LYS A 126 17.13 7.13 -17.35
CA LYS A 126 16.60 6.39 -18.49
C LYS A 126 17.70 5.54 -19.12
N THR A 127 17.40 4.28 -19.35
CA THR A 127 18.34 3.31 -19.91
C THR A 127 17.77 2.61 -21.14
N GLN A 128 18.65 2.07 -21.98
CA GLN A 128 18.27 1.19 -23.08
C GLN A 128 18.00 -0.22 -22.56
N ILE A 129 17.05 -0.92 -23.18
CA ILE A 129 16.75 -2.32 -22.87
C ILE A 129 16.84 -3.16 -24.18
N PRO A 130 17.07 -4.48 -24.14
CA PRO A 130 17.05 -5.33 -22.94
C PRO A 130 18.35 -5.31 -22.12
N PHE A 131 19.45 -4.73 -22.60
CA PHE A 131 20.74 -4.79 -21.89
C PHE A 131 20.96 -3.57 -21.01
N VAL A 132 21.09 -3.81 -19.69
CA VAL A 132 21.44 -2.83 -18.66
C VAL A 132 22.64 -3.37 -17.91
N HIS A 133 23.76 -2.61 -17.86
CA HIS A 133 25.02 -3.08 -17.27
C HIS A 133 25.43 -4.50 -17.74
N ASP A 134 25.33 -4.74 -19.07
CA ASP A 134 25.62 -6.03 -19.72
C ASP A 134 24.65 -7.19 -19.37
N ASN A 135 23.65 -6.97 -18.51
CA ASN A 135 22.62 -7.96 -18.20
C ASN A 135 21.40 -7.79 -19.12
N ASP A 136 20.91 -8.86 -19.71
CA ASP A 136 19.61 -8.89 -20.42
C ASP A 136 18.47 -8.90 -19.38
N ILE A 137 17.98 -7.74 -18.97
CA ILE A 137 16.95 -7.60 -17.94
C ILE A 137 15.60 -8.20 -18.30
N SER A 138 15.38 -8.54 -19.55
CA SER A 138 14.18 -9.27 -19.95
C SER A 138 14.22 -10.73 -19.51
N LEU A 139 15.44 -11.28 -19.29
CA LEU A 139 15.69 -12.55 -18.63
C LEU A 139 15.91 -12.26 -17.14
N TYR A 140 14.87 -12.29 -16.36
CA TYR A 140 14.94 -11.87 -14.95
C TYR A 140 15.95 -12.68 -14.10
N GLU A 141 16.32 -13.91 -14.52
CA GLU A 141 17.43 -14.67 -13.91
C GLU A 141 18.79 -13.95 -14.03
N SER A 142 18.95 -12.98 -14.93
CA SER A 142 20.17 -12.18 -15.07
C SER A 142 20.23 -10.94 -14.18
N ILE A 143 19.15 -10.62 -13.49
CA ILE A 143 19.05 -9.45 -12.59
C ILE A 143 19.64 -9.84 -11.24
N PRO A 144 20.77 -9.21 -10.81
CA PRO A 144 21.44 -9.64 -9.59
C PRO A 144 20.71 -9.18 -8.32
N ASP A 145 20.19 -7.95 -8.32
CA ASP A 145 19.71 -7.26 -7.12
C ASP A 145 18.27 -6.80 -7.29
N GLN A 146 17.62 -6.43 -6.19
CA GLN A 146 16.26 -5.89 -6.22
C GLN A 146 16.21 -4.60 -7.02
N ILE A 147 15.30 -4.54 -8.00
CA ILE A 147 15.19 -3.38 -8.89
C ILE A 147 13.83 -3.24 -9.56
N ASP A 148 13.51 -1.99 -9.91
CA ASP A 148 12.36 -1.57 -10.71
C ASP A 148 12.79 -1.13 -12.11
N TYR A 149 12.13 -1.65 -13.15
CA TYR A 149 12.24 -1.15 -14.51
C TYR A 149 10.89 -0.68 -15.03
N PHE A 150 10.70 0.63 -15.19
CA PHE A 150 9.50 1.23 -15.78
C PHE A 150 9.70 1.39 -17.28
N PHE A 151 9.08 0.54 -18.07
CA PHE A 151 9.22 0.53 -19.52
C PHE A 151 8.56 1.75 -20.18
N ASP A 152 9.33 2.55 -20.90
CA ASP A 152 8.85 3.73 -21.64
C ASP A 152 8.26 3.31 -23.00
N ILE A 153 7.01 2.87 -22.98
CA ILE A 153 6.32 2.38 -24.17
C ILE A 153 5.92 3.59 -25.05
N PRO A 154 6.39 3.68 -26.31
CA PRO A 154 5.97 4.69 -27.25
C PRO A 154 4.44 4.79 -27.36
N GLU A 155 3.92 6.01 -27.61
CA GLU A 155 2.47 6.24 -27.58
C GLU A 155 1.73 5.42 -28.65
N GLU A 156 2.34 5.24 -29.82
CA GLU A 156 1.83 4.49 -30.96
C GLU A 156 1.82 2.97 -30.76
N ASN A 157 2.63 2.46 -29.83
CA ASN A 157 2.73 1.02 -29.57
C ASN A 157 1.58 0.52 -28.70
N PRO A 158 1.11 -0.74 -28.89
CA PRO A 158 0.13 -1.37 -28.01
C PRO A 158 0.65 -1.43 -26.58
N LYS A 159 -0.24 -1.25 -25.60
CA LYS A 159 0.12 -1.24 -24.19
C LYS A 159 0.02 -2.66 -23.61
N PHE A 160 1.14 -3.37 -23.55
CA PHE A 160 1.18 -4.74 -23.01
C PHE A 160 2.44 -5.03 -22.21
N ILE A 161 2.36 -6.09 -21.42
CA ILE A 161 3.47 -6.82 -20.82
C ILE A 161 3.12 -8.32 -20.80
N ALA A 162 4.08 -9.17 -21.14
CA ALA A 162 3.93 -10.61 -21.03
C ALA A 162 5.07 -11.18 -20.20
N ASN A 163 4.76 -12.20 -19.40
CA ASN A 163 5.73 -13.07 -18.73
C ASN A 163 5.60 -14.47 -19.33
N VAL A 164 6.59 -14.92 -20.05
CA VAL A 164 6.56 -16.21 -20.75
C VAL A 164 7.69 -17.13 -20.30
N ASN A 165 7.40 -18.41 -20.23
CA ASN A 165 8.40 -19.44 -19.94
C ASN A 165 9.29 -19.70 -21.19
N LYS A 166 10.28 -20.57 -21.03
CA LYS A 166 11.22 -20.98 -22.11
C LYS A 166 10.53 -21.56 -23.34
N ASP A 167 9.30 -22.07 -23.22
CA ASP A 167 8.51 -22.67 -24.30
C ASP A 167 7.55 -21.66 -24.92
N GLY A 168 7.62 -20.38 -24.52
CA GLY A 168 6.83 -19.28 -25.05
C GLY A 168 5.43 -19.14 -24.47
N TYR A 169 5.05 -19.96 -23.48
CA TYR A 169 3.75 -19.89 -22.84
C TYR A 169 3.79 -19.03 -21.57
N GLY A 170 2.78 -18.20 -21.35
CA GLY A 170 2.69 -17.44 -20.11
C GLY A 170 1.54 -16.46 -20.05
N LEU A 171 1.62 -15.52 -19.09
CA LEU A 171 0.63 -14.46 -18.90
C LEU A 171 0.84 -13.35 -19.92
N LEU A 172 -0.26 -12.85 -20.48
CA LEU A 172 -0.34 -11.61 -21.25
C LEU A 172 -1.31 -10.64 -20.58
N HIS A 173 -0.84 -9.44 -20.28
CA HIS A 173 -1.65 -8.30 -19.88
C HIS A 173 -1.63 -7.24 -20.97
N VAL A 174 -2.81 -6.78 -21.39
CA VAL A 174 -3.00 -5.74 -22.41
C VAL A 174 -3.96 -4.68 -21.90
N SER A 175 -3.83 -3.43 -22.33
CA SER A 175 -4.78 -2.38 -21.95
C SER A 175 -5.01 -1.35 -23.07
N THR A 176 -6.06 -0.55 -22.89
CA THR A 176 -6.24 0.69 -23.65
C THR A 176 -5.11 1.67 -23.34
N ARG A 177 -4.90 2.64 -24.21
CA ARG A 177 -3.73 3.56 -24.20
C ARG A 177 -3.60 4.43 -22.94
N ARG A 178 -4.69 4.67 -22.18
CA ARG A 178 -4.63 5.49 -20.96
C ARG A 178 -3.70 4.90 -19.92
N LEU A 179 -3.63 3.60 -19.79
CA LEU A 179 -2.70 2.91 -18.91
C LEU A 179 -1.32 2.82 -19.60
N ARG A 180 -0.50 3.84 -19.39
CA ARG A 180 0.64 4.20 -20.24
C ARG A 180 1.86 3.32 -20.03
N SER A 181 2.22 3.04 -18.78
CA SER A 181 3.45 2.33 -18.45
C SER A 181 3.24 0.85 -18.16
N ARG A 182 4.35 0.13 -18.27
CA ARG A 182 4.52 -1.21 -17.72
C ARG A 182 5.77 -1.20 -16.85
N LYS A 183 5.79 -2.06 -15.84
CA LYS A 183 6.92 -2.17 -14.92
C LYS A 183 7.24 -3.64 -14.70
N LEU A 184 8.51 -3.93 -14.58
CA LEU A 184 9.04 -5.16 -13.99
C LEU A 184 9.64 -4.80 -12.64
N PHE A 185 9.18 -5.44 -11.56
CA PHE A 185 9.88 -5.52 -10.30
C PHE A 185 10.47 -6.93 -10.16
N SER A 186 11.74 -7.00 -9.90
CA SER A 186 12.47 -8.23 -9.58
C SER A 186 13.13 -8.11 -8.22
N TRP A 187 13.03 -9.15 -7.42
CA TRP A 187 13.80 -9.27 -6.18
C TRP A 187 15.31 -9.46 -6.45
N GLY A 188 15.68 -9.84 -7.68
CA GLY A 188 17.06 -10.22 -8.02
C GLY A 188 17.43 -11.64 -7.55
N HIS A 189 18.72 -11.97 -7.65
CA HIS A 189 19.27 -13.31 -7.43
C HIS A 189 20.45 -13.36 -6.48
N ASN A 190 20.56 -12.39 -5.55
CA ASN A 190 21.52 -12.49 -4.44
C ASN A 190 20.91 -13.26 -3.25
N LYS A 191 21.69 -13.46 -2.18
CA LYS A 191 21.26 -14.23 -0.99
C LYS A 191 20.07 -13.61 -0.27
N GLY A 192 20.06 -12.28 -0.14
CA GLY A 192 18.97 -11.54 0.49
C GLY A 192 17.68 -11.64 -0.34
N SER A 193 17.82 -11.59 -1.66
CA SER A 193 16.72 -11.80 -2.61
C SER A 193 16.09 -13.19 -2.44
N ASP A 194 16.93 -14.23 -2.35
CA ASP A 194 16.46 -15.61 -2.10
C ASP A 194 15.74 -15.70 -0.75
N ARG A 195 16.27 -15.03 0.26
CA ARG A 195 15.63 -14.99 1.59
C ARG A 195 14.28 -14.29 1.56
N TRP A 196 14.15 -13.13 0.87
CA TRP A 196 12.88 -12.46 0.67
C TRP A 196 11.86 -13.35 -0.04
N GLN A 197 12.26 -13.99 -1.12
CA GLN A 197 11.41 -14.89 -1.89
C GLN A 197 10.88 -16.04 -1.01
N ALA A 198 11.76 -16.72 -0.29
CA ALA A 198 11.39 -17.79 0.63
C ALA A 198 10.44 -17.31 1.74
N PHE A 199 10.74 -16.14 2.32
CA PHE A 199 9.91 -15.52 3.37
C PHE A 199 8.50 -15.20 2.86
N LEU A 200 8.37 -14.56 1.70
CA LEU A 200 7.09 -14.10 1.15
C LEU A 200 6.24 -15.24 0.58
N THR A 201 6.85 -16.24 -0.02
CA THR A 201 6.13 -17.35 -0.66
C THR A 201 6.01 -18.58 0.21
N LYS A 202 6.62 -18.60 1.41
CA LYS A 202 6.73 -19.78 2.26
C LYS A 202 7.31 -20.97 1.46
N ASP A 203 8.39 -20.71 0.73
CA ASP A 203 9.08 -21.67 -0.14
C ASP A 203 8.25 -22.26 -1.30
N ALA A 204 7.12 -21.62 -1.67
CA ALA A 204 6.31 -22.06 -2.81
C ALA A 204 6.92 -21.73 -4.18
N GLY A 205 8.08 -21.10 -4.22
CA GLY A 205 8.82 -20.74 -5.43
C GLY A 205 8.98 -19.23 -5.61
N ARG A 206 9.84 -18.89 -6.56
CA ARG A 206 10.17 -17.50 -6.87
C ARG A 206 9.09 -16.84 -7.74
N TYR A 207 8.93 -15.53 -7.61
CA TYR A 207 8.02 -14.73 -8.41
C TYR A 207 8.64 -13.37 -8.77
N ILE A 208 8.11 -12.77 -9.80
CA ILE A 208 8.33 -11.38 -10.17
C ILE A 208 6.99 -10.65 -10.18
N GLU A 209 7.06 -9.33 -10.19
CA GLU A 209 5.88 -8.50 -10.35
C GLU A 209 5.91 -7.81 -11.70
N ILE A 210 4.87 -8.03 -12.50
CA ILE A 210 4.63 -7.27 -13.72
C ILE A 210 3.47 -6.31 -13.46
N GLN A 211 3.67 -5.03 -13.79
CA GLN A 211 2.75 -3.99 -13.37
C GLN A 211 2.33 -3.11 -14.55
N ALA A 212 1.21 -2.40 -14.36
CA ALA A 212 0.74 -1.39 -15.29
C ALA A 212 0.30 -0.14 -14.53
N GLY A 213 0.62 1.05 -15.05
CA GLY A 213 0.37 2.31 -14.36
C GLY A 213 -0.07 3.45 -15.28
N LEU A 214 -0.73 4.45 -14.71
CA LEU A 214 -1.20 5.64 -15.43
C LEU A 214 -0.06 6.57 -15.88
N GLY A 215 0.97 6.71 -15.06
CA GLY A 215 2.15 7.52 -15.33
C GLY A 215 3.26 6.74 -16.01
N LYS A 216 4.34 7.42 -16.41
CA LYS A 216 5.56 6.76 -16.92
C LYS A 216 6.31 6.00 -15.84
N THR A 217 6.28 6.54 -14.62
CA THR A 217 6.83 5.94 -13.39
C THR A 217 5.84 6.14 -12.25
N GLN A 218 6.09 5.50 -11.12
CA GLN A 218 5.31 5.72 -9.89
C GLN A 218 5.91 6.78 -8.96
N TYR A 219 6.88 7.57 -9.43
CA TYR A 219 7.57 8.57 -8.60
C TYR A 219 6.84 9.91 -8.51
N GLY A 220 5.64 10.01 -9.07
CA GLY A 220 4.80 11.21 -8.98
C GLY A 220 3.36 10.96 -9.38
N CYS A 221 2.48 11.80 -8.85
CA CYS A 221 1.06 11.79 -9.19
C CYS A 221 0.77 12.63 -10.44
N ILE A 222 -0.31 12.29 -11.13
CA ILE A 222 -0.84 13.04 -12.28
C ILE A 222 -2.01 13.89 -11.79
N PRO A 223 -2.10 15.20 -12.15
CA PRO A 223 -3.22 16.04 -11.75
C PRO A 223 -4.52 15.58 -12.41
N MET A 224 -5.49 15.17 -11.59
CA MET A 224 -6.83 14.83 -12.05
C MET A 224 -7.75 16.04 -11.87
N ALA A 225 -8.26 16.57 -13.00
CA ALA A 225 -9.09 17.77 -12.99
C ALA A 225 -10.40 17.57 -12.21
N PRO A 226 -10.99 18.66 -11.69
CA PRO A 226 -12.31 18.64 -11.06
C PRO A 226 -13.38 18.04 -11.97
N HIS A 227 -14.33 17.34 -11.39
CA HIS A 227 -15.51 16.81 -12.07
C HIS A 227 -15.21 15.99 -13.33
N THR A 228 -14.11 15.21 -13.30
CA THR A 228 -13.70 14.35 -14.40
C THR A 228 -13.73 12.88 -14.03
N ALA A 229 -13.85 12.03 -15.05
CA ALA A 229 -13.70 10.58 -14.94
C ALA A 229 -12.55 10.10 -15.83
N TRP A 230 -11.72 9.23 -15.29
CA TRP A 230 -10.71 8.50 -16.06
C TRP A 230 -11.14 7.05 -16.18
N GLU A 231 -11.10 6.52 -17.40
CA GLU A 231 -11.58 5.18 -17.71
C GLU A 231 -10.61 4.47 -18.65
N TRP A 232 -10.47 3.16 -18.45
CA TRP A 232 -9.68 2.28 -19.33
C TRP A 232 -10.14 0.85 -19.19
N ILE A 233 -9.69 -0.01 -20.10
CA ILE A 233 -9.86 -1.46 -20.03
C ILE A 233 -8.50 -2.11 -19.92
N GLU A 234 -8.42 -3.13 -19.10
CA GLU A 234 -7.36 -4.10 -19.00
C GLU A 234 -7.89 -5.48 -19.36
N GLN A 235 -7.05 -6.27 -19.99
CA GLN A 235 -7.34 -7.68 -20.25
C GLN A 235 -6.21 -8.55 -19.72
N TYR A 236 -6.59 -9.62 -19.06
CA TYR A 236 -5.70 -10.60 -18.47
C TYR A 236 -5.96 -11.96 -19.11
N GLY A 237 -4.92 -12.58 -19.68
CA GLY A 237 -5.05 -13.87 -20.33
C GLY A 237 -3.71 -14.56 -20.53
N SER A 238 -3.69 -15.58 -21.35
CA SER A 238 -2.46 -16.29 -21.71
C SER A 238 -2.04 -15.99 -23.14
N ILE A 239 -0.75 -16.21 -23.39
CA ILE A 239 -0.17 -16.16 -24.73
C ILE A 239 0.70 -17.39 -24.94
N GLN A 240 0.72 -17.89 -26.19
CA GLN A 240 1.67 -18.87 -26.66
C GLN A 240 2.43 -18.28 -27.85
N LEU A 241 3.71 -18.05 -27.64
CA LEU A 241 4.64 -17.65 -28.70
C LEU A 241 5.27 -18.87 -29.35
N SER A 242 5.54 -18.79 -30.65
CA SER A 242 6.17 -19.90 -31.39
C SER A 242 7.70 -19.91 -31.25
N VAL A 243 8.24 -18.84 -30.73
CA VAL A 243 9.67 -18.55 -30.75
C VAL A 243 10.37 -19.21 -29.57
N GLN A 244 11.17 -20.23 -29.82
CA GLN A 244 12.05 -20.86 -28.84
C GLN A 244 13.45 -20.22 -28.91
N ASN A 245 14.03 -19.86 -27.75
CA ASN A 245 15.38 -19.30 -27.61
C ASN A 245 15.67 -18.08 -28.49
N SER A 246 14.69 -17.19 -28.65
CA SER A 246 14.79 -16.02 -29.53
C SER A 246 15.28 -14.80 -28.81
N SER A 247 15.75 -13.84 -29.60
CA SER A 247 16.08 -12.51 -29.06
C SER A 247 14.84 -11.80 -28.52
N PHE A 248 15.06 -10.86 -27.61
CA PHE A 248 14.02 -9.99 -27.06
C PHE A 248 13.21 -9.32 -28.20
N GLU A 249 13.90 -8.80 -29.23
CA GLU A 249 13.27 -8.13 -30.37
C GLU A 249 12.36 -9.05 -31.19
N SER A 250 12.74 -10.31 -31.33
CA SER A 250 11.92 -11.30 -32.06
C SER A 250 10.63 -11.59 -31.30
N MET A 251 10.72 -11.81 -30.00
CA MET A 251 9.56 -12.05 -29.13
C MET A 251 8.68 -10.80 -29.03
N GLN A 252 9.26 -9.61 -28.96
CA GLN A 252 8.55 -8.34 -28.99
C GLN A 252 7.72 -8.18 -30.27
N LYS A 253 8.32 -8.48 -31.43
CA LYS A 253 7.64 -8.43 -32.74
C LYS A 253 6.51 -9.44 -32.83
N GLU A 254 6.75 -10.69 -32.40
CA GLU A 254 5.74 -11.74 -32.43
C GLU A 254 4.56 -11.41 -31.52
N THR A 255 4.83 -10.97 -30.27
CA THR A 255 3.79 -10.55 -29.32
C THR A 255 3.00 -9.36 -29.86
N THR A 256 3.69 -8.36 -30.42
CA THR A 256 3.04 -7.21 -31.04
C THR A 256 2.12 -7.63 -32.19
N SER A 257 2.59 -8.53 -33.05
CA SER A 257 1.79 -9.07 -34.16
C SER A 257 0.59 -9.86 -33.66
N TYR A 258 0.78 -10.68 -32.62
CA TYR A 258 -0.32 -11.43 -32.00
C TYR A 258 -1.41 -10.47 -31.49
N ILE A 259 -1.02 -9.39 -30.81
CA ILE A 259 -1.97 -8.40 -30.27
C ILE A 259 -2.74 -7.71 -31.37
N TYR A 260 -2.08 -7.25 -32.46
CA TYR A 260 -2.77 -6.61 -33.58
C TYR A 260 -3.76 -7.55 -34.28
N ASN A 261 -3.42 -8.82 -34.40
CA ASN A 261 -4.23 -9.81 -35.12
C ASN A 261 -5.39 -10.38 -34.29
N ASN A 262 -5.22 -10.56 -32.97
CA ASN A 262 -6.17 -11.31 -32.14
C ASN A 262 -6.94 -10.43 -31.15
N ILE A 263 -6.35 -9.31 -30.69
CA ILE A 263 -6.95 -8.44 -29.66
C ILE A 263 -7.35 -7.10 -30.28
N SER A 264 -6.47 -6.50 -31.07
CA SER A 264 -6.58 -5.19 -31.69
C SER A 264 -6.71 -4.02 -30.69
N PRO A 265 -5.67 -3.17 -30.54
CA PRO A 265 -5.76 -1.98 -29.70
C PRO A 265 -6.95 -1.06 -30.02
N ALA A 266 -7.29 -0.94 -31.33
CA ALA A 266 -8.47 -0.18 -31.77
C ALA A 266 -9.78 -0.82 -31.30
N ARG A 267 -9.86 -2.17 -31.27
CA ARG A 267 -11.03 -2.88 -30.74
C ARG A 267 -11.18 -2.66 -29.23
N LEU A 268 -10.08 -2.64 -28.45
CA LEU A 268 -10.11 -2.31 -27.04
C LEU A 268 -10.64 -0.90 -26.77
N GLU A 269 -10.20 0.09 -27.55
CA GLU A 269 -10.70 1.47 -27.43
C GLU A 269 -12.19 1.57 -27.84
N THR A 270 -12.65 0.73 -28.75
CA THR A 270 -14.07 0.60 -29.12
C THR A 270 -14.86 -0.06 -27.99
N LEU A 271 -14.35 -1.15 -27.42
CA LEU A 271 -14.96 -1.86 -26.28
C LEU A 271 -15.13 -0.93 -25.06
N LEU A 272 -14.14 -0.05 -24.81
CA LEU A 272 -14.24 0.97 -23.77
C LEU A 272 -15.44 1.91 -23.98
N LYS A 273 -15.78 2.24 -25.23
CA LYS A 273 -16.95 3.07 -25.56
C LYS A 273 -18.26 2.29 -25.45
N GLU A 274 -18.29 1.07 -25.97
CA GLU A 274 -19.46 0.20 -25.97
C GLU A 274 -19.90 -0.17 -24.55
N THR A 275 -18.96 -0.53 -23.67
CA THR A 275 -19.24 -0.92 -22.27
C THR A 275 -19.56 0.25 -21.34
N LYS A 276 -19.55 1.50 -21.85
CA LYS A 276 -19.85 2.67 -21.01
C LYS A 276 -21.26 2.63 -20.41
N ARG A 277 -22.23 2.14 -21.15
CA ARG A 277 -23.60 2.01 -20.63
C ARG A 277 -23.65 1.04 -19.47
N THR A 278 -23.07 -0.15 -19.62
CA THR A 278 -22.96 -1.16 -18.54
C THR A 278 -22.28 -0.56 -17.31
N ALA A 279 -21.17 0.18 -17.49
CA ALA A 279 -20.43 0.82 -16.39
C ALA A 279 -21.27 1.82 -15.59
N LEU A 280 -22.28 2.43 -16.17
CA LEU A 280 -23.17 3.41 -15.52
C LEU A 280 -24.55 2.80 -15.13
N THR A 281 -24.74 1.50 -15.32
CA THR A 281 -25.96 0.79 -14.91
C THR A 281 -25.83 0.35 -13.45
N PRO A 282 -26.85 0.56 -12.60
CA PRO A 282 -26.84 0.05 -11.23
C PRO A 282 -26.74 -1.49 -11.20
N GLY A 283 -25.96 -2.02 -10.25
CA GLY A 283 -25.88 -3.45 -9.94
C GLY A 283 -26.64 -3.80 -8.67
N THR A 284 -26.89 -5.08 -8.46
CA THR A 284 -27.41 -5.59 -7.19
C THR A 284 -26.24 -5.84 -6.24
N VAL A 285 -26.18 -5.11 -5.13
CA VAL A 285 -25.13 -5.29 -4.12
C VAL A 285 -25.27 -6.69 -3.50
N VAL A 286 -24.22 -7.49 -3.59
CA VAL A 286 -24.12 -8.84 -3.02
C VAL A 286 -23.20 -8.88 -1.81
N TYR A 287 -22.28 -7.91 -1.68
CA TYR A 287 -21.42 -7.74 -0.53
C TYR A 287 -21.22 -6.25 -0.23
N LYS A 288 -21.37 -5.85 1.04
CA LYS A 288 -21.21 -4.46 1.46
C LYS A 288 -19.72 -4.14 1.65
N GLY A 289 -19.33 -2.97 1.20
CA GLY A 289 -18.02 -2.38 1.43
C GLY A 289 -17.99 -1.43 2.63
N SER A 290 -16.92 -0.64 2.74
CA SER A 290 -16.80 0.38 3.77
C SER A 290 -17.81 1.52 3.57
N GLU A 291 -18.33 2.06 4.67
CA GLU A 291 -19.40 3.09 4.65
C GLU A 291 -18.86 4.51 4.41
N TYR A 292 -17.57 4.68 4.11
CA TYR A 292 -17.01 6.02 3.83
C TYR A 292 -17.64 6.71 2.61
N GLY A 293 -18.08 5.93 1.61
CA GLY A 293 -18.84 6.49 0.49
C GLY A 293 -20.22 7.02 0.89
N ALA A 294 -20.90 6.34 1.83
CA ALA A 294 -22.15 6.85 2.40
C ALA A 294 -21.92 8.14 3.21
N LEU A 295 -20.84 8.18 3.99
CA LEU A 295 -20.44 9.36 4.76
C LEU A 295 -20.11 10.54 3.82
N ARG A 296 -19.39 10.29 2.71
CA ARG A 296 -19.08 11.31 1.69
C ARG A 296 -20.36 11.86 1.04
N ASN A 297 -21.33 11.00 0.76
CA ASN A 297 -22.62 11.46 0.23
C ASN A 297 -23.36 12.35 1.23
N LEU A 298 -23.36 11.99 2.51
CA LEU A 298 -23.93 12.82 3.57
C LEU A 298 -23.21 14.17 3.67
N GLU A 299 -21.89 14.16 3.65
CA GLU A 299 -21.05 15.37 3.65
C GLU A 299 -21.39 16.27 2.47
N SER A 300 -21.60 15.71 1.27
CA SER A 300 -21.99 16.46 0.08
C SER A 300 -23.34 17.18 0.26
N ASP A 301 -24.30 16.57 0.95
CA ASP A 301 -25.59 17.17 1.24
C ASP A 301 -25.46 18.40 2.17
N PHE A 302 -24.47 18.41 3.07
CA PHE A 302 -24.17 19.56 3.94
C PHE A 302 -23.40 20.66 3.21
N SER A 303 -22.44 20.32 2.35
CA SER A 303 -21.60 21.31 1.65
C SER A 303 -22.23 21.86 0.37
N GLY A 304 -23.25 21.19 -0.17
CA GLY A 304 -23.81 21.47 -1.50
C GLY A 304 -22.91 20.98 -2.65
N ASP A 305 -21.93 20.14 -2.36
CA ASP A 305 -21.07 19.52 -3.36
C ASP A 305 -21.79 18.39 -4.11
N ARG A 306 -21.17 17.88 -5.17
CA ARG A 306 -21.72 16.72 -5.90
C ARG A 306 -21.59 15.44 -5.06
N ARG A 307 -22.69 14.67 -5.02
CA ARG A 307 -22.66 13.32 -4.49
C ARG A 307 -21.88 12.39 -5.42
N LEU A 308 -21.49 11.24 -4.90
CA LEU A 308 -20.89 10.13 -5.67
C LEU A 308 -21.88 9.64 -6.74
N SER A 309 -21.39 8.82 -7.66
CA SER A 309 -22.18 8.33 -8.81
C SER A 309 -23.42 7.57 -8.37
N GLU A 310 -24.58 7.95 -8.91
CA GLU A 310 -25.90 7.41 -8.52
C GLU A 310 -26.07 5.90 -8.82
N HIS A 311 -25.31 5.36 -9.75
CA HIS A 311 -25.35 3.92 -10.09
C HIS A 311 -24.58 3.05 -9.11
N LEU A 312 -23.85 3.63 -8.14
CA LEU A 312 -23.11 2.95 -7.09
C LEU A 312 -23.83 3.14 -5.76
N ASP A 313 -24.35 2.05 -5.20
CA ASP A 313 -25.02 2.08 -3.90
C ASP A 313 -24.01 1.92 -2.77
N PHE A 314 -23.66 3.02 -2.10
CA PHE A 314 -22.77 3.04 -0.93
C PHE A 314 -23.49 2.77 0.40
N GLY A 315 -24.78 2.47 0.39
CA GLY A 315 -25.54 2.18 1.60
C GLY A 315 -25.79 3.41 2.49
N LYS A 316 -25.70 3.20 3.80
CA LYS A 316 -25.92 4.21 4.84
C LYS A 316 -24.85 4.09 5.91
N CYS A 317 -24.63 5.17 6.67
CA CYS A 317 -23.75 5.16 7.85
C CYS A 317 -24.46 4.45 9.00
N THR A 318 -24.14 3.18 9.23
CA THR A 318 -24.73 2.31 10.27
C THR A 318 -23.68 1.75 11.23
N GLU A 319 -22.45 1.59 10.77
CA GLU A 319 -21.31 1.15 11.59
C GLU A 319 -20.83 2.29 12.52
N GLU A 320 -20.24 1.95 13.66
CA GLU A 320 -19.82 2.93 14.65
C GLU A 320 -18.86 3.98 14.05
N TYR A 321 -17.86 3.52 13.29
CA TYR A 321 -16.85 4.41 12.69
C TYR A 321 -17.42 5.44 11.71
N SER A 322 -18.54 5.17 11.06
CA SER A 322 -19.20 6.07 10.13
C SER A 322 -20.32 6.88 10.77
N SER A 323 -21.10 6.25 11.67
CA SER A 323 -22.25 6.87 12.31
C SER A 323 -21.87 7.99 13.26
N VAL A 324 -20.75 7.88 13.97
CA VAL A 324 -20.20 8.95 14.83
C VAL A 324 -19.95 10.22 14.01
N TRP A 325 -19.36 10.11 12.84
CA TRP A 325 -19.11 11.24 11.95
C TRP A 325 -20.38 11.77 11.27
N ALA A 326 -21.31 10.86 10.91
CA ALA A 326 -22.62 11.26 10.38
C ALA A 326 -23.43 12.05 11.41
N ASP A 327 -23.40 11.65 12.66
CA ASP A 327 -24.06 12.37 13.75
C ASP A 327 -23.34 13.67 14.12
N PHE A 328 -22.02 13.68 14.03
CA PHE A 328 -21.24 14.92 14.20
C PHE A 328 -21.64 16.00 13.18
N LEU A 329 -21.79 15.65 11.90
CA LEU A 329 -22.26 16.60 10.87
C LEU A 329 -23.64 17.19 11.21
N LYS A 330 -24.55 16.37 11.75
CA LYS A 330 -25.92 16.80 12.10
C LYS A 330 -25.95 17.66 13.37
N THR A 331 -25.16 17.29 14.37
CA THR A 331 -25.24 17.86 15.73
C THR A 331 -24.15 18.90 16.01
N GLY A 332 -23.03 18.84 15.26
CA GLY A 332 -21.81 19.60 15.51
C GLY A 332 -21.11 19.21 16.81
N SER A 333 -21.30 17.99 17.31
CA SER A 333 -20.71 17.52 18.56
C SER A 333 -20.26 16.08 18.41
N LEU A 334 -18.99 15.80 18.72
CA LEU A 334 -18.50 14.43 18.90
C LEU A 334 -18.90 13.90 20.29
N PRO A 335 -19.14 12.58 20.42
CA PRO A 335 -19.50 11.99 21.69
C PRO A 335 -18.36 12.13 22.71
N LYS A 336 -18.71 12.13 23.99
CA LYS A 336 -17.72 11.94 25.04
C LYS A 336 -17.28 10.47 25.01
N LYS A 337 -16.02 10.25 24.69
CA LYS A 337 -15.42 8.91 24.71
C LYS A 337 -14.67 8.64 26.01
N ASP A 338 -14.62 7.37 26.39
CA ASP A 338 -13.65 6.90 27.36
C ASP A 338 -12.24 7.10 26.77
N ALA A 339 -11.34 7.68 27.55
CA ALA A 339 -9.96 7.94 27.13
C ALA A 339 -9.19 6.67 26.72
N ALA A 340 -9.54 5.51 27.27
CA ALA A 340 -8.95 4.22 26.91
C ALA A 340 -9.52 3.61 25.61
N SER A 341 -10.67 4.09 25.13
CA SER A 341 -11.27 3.59 23.89
C SER A 341 -10.44 4.01 22.66
N VAL A 342 -10.34 3.11 21.69
CA VAL A 342 -9.70 3.41 20.40
C VAL A 342 -10.51 4.51 19.68
N PRO A 343 -9.88 5.61 19.25
CA PRO A 343 -10.53 6.62 18.45
C PRO A 343 -10.98 6.06 17.10
N GLU A 344 -12.05 6.59 16.54
CA GLU A 344 -12.37 6.36 15.13
C GLU A 344 -11.33 7.03 14.23
N ASP A 345 -11.25 6.56 12.98
CA ASP A 345 -10.41 7.16 11.97
C ASP A 345 -10.67 8.66 11.81
N PHE A 346 -9.62 9.43 11.61
CA PHE A 346 -9.77 10.85 11.31
C PHE A 346 -10.36 11.08 9.91
N GLN A 347 -10.97 12.24 9.71
CA GLN A 347 -11.47 12.66 8.40
C GLN A 347 -10.43 13.53 7.68
N CYS A 348 -10.53 13.61 6.34
CA CYS A 348 -9.57 14.37 5.52
C CYS A 348 -10.17 15.63 4.89
N SER A 349 -11.51 15.72 4.78
CA SER A 349 -12.17 16.79 4.02
C SER A 349 -12.21 18.13 4.75
N GLN A 350 -12.31 19.20 3.97
CA GLN A 350 -12.46 20.56 4.49
C GLN A 350 -13.76 20.77 5.26
N VAL A 351 -14.82 20.03 4.93
CA VAL A 351 -16.12 20.11 5.64
C VAL A 351 -15.97 19.70 7.10
N PHE A 352 -15.39 18.51 7.33
CA PHE A 352 -15.12 18.05 8.69
C PHE A 352 -14.10 18.94 9.42
N TYR A 353 -13.09 19.43 8.71
CA TYR A 353 -12.10 20.33 9.31
C TYR A 353 -12.72 21.64 9.82
N GLN A 354 -13.60 22.27 9.05
CA GLN A 354 -14.32 23.45 9.49
C GLN A 354 -15.29 23.15 10.63
N ALA A 355 -16.05 22.06 10.52
CA ALA A 355 -16.99 21.64 11.56
C ALA A 355 -16.28 21.37 12.91
N LEU A 356 -15.11 20.75 12.91
CA LEU A 356 -14.31 20.52 14.13
C LEU A 356 -13.80 21.85 14.73
N LYS A 357 -13.32 22.78 13.91
CA LYS A 357 -12.92 24.12 14.38
C LYS A 357 -14.09 24.88 15.02
N GLU A 358 -15.29 24.74 14.50
CA GLU A 358 -16.48 25.33 15.08
C GLU A 358 -16.89 24.64 16.38
N ALA A 359 -16.73 23.33 16.46
CA ALA A 359 -17.13 22.54 17.62
C ALA A 359 -16.32 22.93 18.87
N VAL A 360 -14.98 23.04 18.76
CA VAL A 360 -14.11 23.44 19.89
C VAL A 360 -14.34 24.89 20.37
N CYS A 361 -15.00 25.72 19.59
CA CYS A 361 -15.38 27.08 20.02
C CYS A 361 -16.64 27.12 20.89
N LYS A 362 -17.34 25.98 21.03
CA LYS A 362 -18.62 25.87 21.76
C LYS A 362 -18.40 25.07 23.04
N SER A 363 -18.28 25.69 24.18
CA SER A 363 -17.94 25.05 25.46
C SER A 363 -18.83 23.87 25.86
N GLU A 364 -20.09 23.87 25.46
CA GLU A 364 -21.05 22.78 25.68
C GLU A 364 -20.77 21.51 24.86
N LYS A 365 -19.97 21.67 23.78
CA LYS A 365 -19.59 20.59 22.84
C LYS A 365 -18.13 20.22 22.96
N ASP A 366 -17.42 20.90 23.85
CA ASP A 366 -16.01 20.74 24.05
C ASP A 366 -15.70 19.47 24.85
N ASN A 367 -14.78 18.67 24.37
CA ASN A 367 -14.25 17.48 25.04
C ASN A 367 -12.90 17.10 24.45
N TRP A 368 -12.14 16.26 25.19
CA TRP A 368 -10.82 15.82 24.80
C TRP A 368 -10.79 15.23 23.37
N TYR A 369 -11.81 14.45 23.02
CA TYR A 369 -11.87 13.74 21.73
C TYR A 369 -12.04 14.68 20.54
N THR A 370 -12.82 15.77 20.70
CA THR A 370 -12.97 16.82 19.68
C THR A 370 -11.63 17.50 19.39
N HIS A 371 -10.88 17.88 20.43
CA HIS A 371 -9.54 18.45 20.29
C HIS A 371 -8.54 17.48 19.69
N TYR A 372 -8.59 16.20 20.10
CA TYR A 372 -7.75 15.16 19.48
C TYR A 372 -7.99 15.03 17.98
N GLN A 373 -9.25 14.93 17.54
CA GLN A 373 -9.59 14.84 16.13
C GLN A 373 -9.23 16.11 15.34
N LEU A 374 -9.42 17.29 15.92
CA LEU A 374 -8.97 18.55 15.30
C LEU A 374 -7.44 18.60 15.21
N GLY A 375 -6.74 18.11 16.21
CA GLY A 375 -5.28 17.96 16.22
C GLY A 375 -4.79 17.10 15.05
N LEU A 376 -5.41 15.94 14.81
CA LEU A 376 -5.12 15.07 13.67
C LEU A 376 -5.34 15.79 12.33
N MET A 377 -6.44 16.51 12.18
CA MET A 377 -6.70 17.26 10.95
C MET A 377 -5.74 18.44 10.75
N HIS A 378 -5.36 19.15 11.80
CA HIS A 378 -4.29 20.14 11.71
C HIS A 378 -2.99 19.51 11.23
N TRP A 379 -2.65 18.32 11.75
CA TRP A 379 -1.44 17.60 11.36
C TRP A 379 -1.50 17.14 9.91
N TYR A 380 -2.62 16.58 9.48
CA TYR A 380 -2.86 16.18 8.10
C TYR A 380 -2.63 17.32 7.10
N TYR A 381 -3.07 18.56 7.45
CA TYR A 381 -2.86 19.75 6.64
C TYR A 381 -1.49 20.43 6.84
N GLY A 382 -0.55 19.79 7.50
CA GLY A 382 0.82 20.29 7.71
C GLY A 382 0.95 21.39 8.76
N HIS A 383 -0.08 21.60 9.59
CA HIS A 383 -0.10 22.63 10.63
C HIS A 383 0.37 22.09 12.00
N SER A 384 1.60 21.53 12.06
CA SER A 384 2.12 20.83 13.24
C SER A 384 2.05 21.63 14.55
N SER A 385 2.33 22.95 14.52
CA SER A 385 2.22 23.80 15.71
C SER A 385 0.78 23.96 16.23
N ARG A 386 -0.22 23.94 15.34
CA ARG A 386 -1.63 23.96 15.73
C ARG A 386 -2.06 22.60 16.25
N ALA A 387 -1.66 21.54 15.55
CA ALA A 387 -1.91 20.17 15.99
C ALA A 387 -1.42 19.94 17.42
N ARG A 388 -0.18 20.36 17.71
CA ARG A 388 0.40 20.24 19.05
C ARG A 388 -0.42 20.97 20.12
N LYS A 389 -0.94 22.17 19.82
CA LYS A 389 -1.80 22.90 20.76
C LYS A 389 -3.09 22.15 21.06
N GLU A 390 -3.75 21.61 20.03
CA GLU A 390 -4.99 20.87 20.20
C GLU A 390 -4.76 19.57 21.00
N PHE A 391 -3.66 18.86 20.78
CA PHE A 391 -3.33 17.66 21.57
C PHE A 391 -3.01 18.01 23.04
N ILE A 392 -2.37 19.15 23.32
CA ILE A 392 -2.16 19.61 24.69
C ILE A 392 -3.50 19.90 25.38
N ILE A 393 -4.40 20.62 24.72
CA ILE A 393 -5.74 20.90 25.27
C ILE A 393 -6.51 19.60 25.49
N SER A 394 -6.43 18.66 24.54
CA SER A 394 -7.04 17.33 24.67
C SER A 394 -6.55 16.60 25.93
N GLU A 395 -5.24 16.62 26.19
CA GLU A 395 -4.62 16.00 27.37
C GLU A 395 -5.00 16.72 28.67
N GLU A 396 -5.10 18.06 28.66
CA GLU A 396 -5.52 18.86 29.81
C GLU A 396 -7.01 18.64 30.18
N LEU A 397 -7.88 18.47 29.18
CA LEU A 397 -9.29 18.17 29.39
C LEU A 397 -9.51 16.76 29.94
N GLN A 398 -8.78 15.80 29.43
CA GLN A 398 -8.77 14.43 29.93
C GLN A 398 -7.49 13.72 29.46
N SER A 399 -6.67 13.28 30.40
CA SER A 399 -5.48 12.52 30.11
C SER A 399 -5.81 11.26 29.28
N ASN A 400 -5.14 11.11 28.12
CA ASN A 400 -5.43 10.07 27.17
C ASN A 400 -4.18 9.61 26.40
N PRO A 401 -4.06 8.29 26.10
CA PRO A 401 -2.86 7.77 25.44
C PRO A 401 -2.67 8.26 24.02
N TRP A 402 -3.74 8.64 23.33
CA TRP A 402 -3.74 9.01 21.92
C TRP A 402 -3.08 10.37 21.70
N SER A 403 -3.45 11.36 22.54
CA SER A 403 -2.81 12.69 22.52
C SER A 403 -1.37 12.60 23.01
N CYS A 404 -1.08 11.78 24.03
CA CYS A 404 0.29 11.51 24.47
C CYS A 404 1.15 10.94 23.33
N HIS A 405 0.67 9.96 22.57
CA HIS A 405 1.38 9.40 21.44
C HIS A 405 1.67 10.47 20.35
N ALA A 406 0.65 11.24 19.97
CA ALA A 406 0.79 12.32 18.99
C ALA A 406 1.79 13.41 19.46
N LEU A 407 1.73 13.80 20.73
CA LEU A 407 2.67 14.75 21.34
C LEU A 407 4.10 14.20 21.40
N GLY A 408 4.27 12.91 21.67
CA GLY A 408 5.55 12.24 21.62
C GLY A 408 6.22 12.42 20.25
N ILE A 409 5.48 12.11 19.17
CA ILE A 409 5.99 12.26 17.81
C ILE A 409 6.26 13.74 17.45
N LEU A 410 5.34 14.65 17.79
CA LEU A 410 5.50 16.08 17.50
C LEU A 410 6.54 16.80 18.38
N SER A 411 7.14 16.09 19.33
CA SER A 411 8.17 16.64 20.24
C SER A 411 9.56 16.06 20.00
N HIS A 412 9.84 15.42 18.86
CA HIS A 412 11.14 14.82 18.59
C HIS A 412 12.32 15.79 18.63
N GLU A 413 12.08 17.09 18.47
CA GLU A 413 13.12 18.13 18.67
C GLU A 413 13.53 18.30 20.14
N ASP A 414 12.69 17.84 21.09
CA ASP A 414 12.96 17.74 22.53
C ASP A 414 12.80 16.28 22.97
N PRO A 415 13.86 15.44 22.86
CA PRO A 415 13.77 14.03 23.16
C PRO A 415 13.28 13.71 24.58
N ALA A 416 13.62 14.54 25.57
CA ALA A 416 13.18 14.32 26.95
C ALA A 416 11.66 14.51 27.09
N ALA A 417 11.11 15.56 26.47
CA ALA A 417 9.66 15.75 26.43
C ALA A 417 8.95 14.64 25.66
N ALA A 418 9.49 14.25 24.49
CA ALA A 418 8.95 13.17 23.68
C ALA A 418 8.88 11.84 24.45
N VAL A 419 9.98 11.44 25.10
CA VAL A 419 10.04 10.23 25.93
C VAL A 419 9.02 10.29 27.07
N ASN A 420 8.86 11.43 27.74
CA ASN A 420 7.87 11.58 28.82
C ASN A 420 6.43 11.37 28.33
N TYR A 421 6.08 11.95 27.17
CA TYR A 421 4.74 11.74 26.59
C TYR A 421 4.52 10.25 26.24
N ILE A 422 5.48 9.58 25.65
CA ILE A 422 5.37 8.15 25.29
C ILE A 422 5.20 7.29 26.55
N LYS A 423 5.99 7.54 27.60
CA LYS A 423 5.87 6.84 28.90
C LYS A 423 4.51 7.05 29.52
N ASN A 424 4.01 8.30 29.53
CA ASN A 424 2.69 8.60 30.05
C ASN A 424 1.60 7.85 29.28
N GLY A 425 1.67 7.85 27.95
CA GLY A 425 0.72 7.11 27.11
C GLY A 425 0.73 5.60 27.38
N LEU A 426 1.90 4.98 27.47
CA LEU A 426 2.03 3.56 27.81
C LEU A 426 1.41 3.21 29.16
N SER A 427 1.58 4.08 30.17
CA SER A 427 1.01 3.85 31.51
C SER A 427 -0.52 3.86 31.56
N MET A 428 -1.18 4.46 30.56
CA MET A 428 -2.65 4.55 30.47
C MET A 428 -3.28 3.39 29.69
N ARG A 429 -2.49 2.65 28.91
CA ARG A 429 -2.97 1.52 28.10
C ARG A 429 -2.75 0.21 28.82
N ASN A 430 -3.73 -0.68 28.77
CA ASN A 430 -3.63 -2.05 29.24
C ASN A 430 -2.85 -2.92 28.23
N PHE A 431 -1.66 -2.44 27.83
CA PHE A 431 -0.71 -3.13 26.94
C PHE A 431 -1.33 -3.66 25.63
N ASP A 432 -2.10 -2.82 24.94
CA ASP A 432 -2.51 -3.11 23.58
C ASP A 432 -1.26 -3.29 22.69
N LEU A 433 -1.16 -4.43 21.97
CA LEU A 433 0.05 -4.79 21.23
C LEU A 433 0.45 -3.75 20.19
N THR A 434 -0.53 -3.19 19.46
CA THR A 434 -0.26 -2.18 18.42
C THR A 434 0.30 -0.91 19.04
N TYR A 435 -0.30 -0.47 20.16
CA TYR A 435 0.17 0.71 20.87
C TYR A 435 1.58 0.52 21.43
N VAL A 436 1.88 -0.67 22.00
CA VAL A 436 3.21 -0.99 22.52
C VAL A 436 4.25 -1.00 21.41
N LYS A 437 3.96 -1.59 20.25
CA LYS A 437 4.86 -1.57 19.08
C LYS A 437 5.18 -0.14 18.63
N GLU A 438 4.17 0.71 18.51
CA GLU A 438 4.37 2.11 18.13
C GLU A 438 5.20 2.87 19.17
N ALA A 439 4.91 2.70 20.46
CA ALA A 439 5.67 3.34 21.54
C ALA A 439 7.14 2.88 21.57
N PHE A 440 7.41 1.58 21.38
CA PHE A 440 8.76 1.04 21.35
C PHE A 440 9.54 1.54 20.13
N GLN A 441 8.90 1.63 18.98
CA GLN A 441 9.49 2.25 17.80
C GLN A 441 9.92 3.71 18.08
N GLN A 442 9.08 4.47 18.79
CA GLN A 442 9.42 5.85 19.16
C GLN A 442 10.61 5.91 20.13
N PHE A 443 10.69 5.02 21.12
CA PHE A 443 11.87 4.94 21.99
C PHE A 443 13.15 4.63 21.20
N LEU A 444 13.10 3.71 20.23
CA LEU A 444 14.25 3.40 19.38
C LEU A 444 14.69 4.62 18.54
N ILE A 445 13.75 5.33 17.93
CA ILE A 445 14.02 6.56 17.16
C ILE A 445 14.67 7.63 18.04
N LEU A 446 14.24 7.76 19.28
CA LEU A 446 14.73 8.74 20.26
C LEU A 446 16.02 8.30 20.98
N ASN A 447 16.58 7.13 20.65
CA ASN A 447 17.69 6.50 21.36
C ASN A 447 17.44 6.31 22.87
N ALA A 448 16.19 6.08 23.26
CA ALA A 448 15.75 5.88 24.63
C ALA A 448 15.70 4.38 25.01
N GLY A 449 16.85 3.70 24.84
CA GLY A 449 16.95 2.26 25.05
C GLY A 449 16.67 1.81 26.49
N GLN A 450 17.08 2.60 27.50
CA GLN A 450 16.81 2.25 28.89
C GLN A 450 15.33 2.34 29.22
N GLU A 451 14.63 3.36 28.72
CA GLU A 451 13.18 3.54 28.91
C GLU A 451 12.38 2.41 28.26
N LEU A 452 12.84 1.93 27.09
CA LEU A 452 12.26 0.75 26.47
C LEU A 452 12.47 -0.50 27.34
N LEU A 453 13.68 -0.72 27.87
CA LEU A 453 13.96 -1.86 28.75
C LEU A 453 13.09 -1.84 30.02
N ASP A 454 12.90 -0.66 30.61
CA ASP A 454 12.06 -0.47 31.79
C ASP A 454 10.60 -0.82 31.44
N ALA A 455 10.07 -0.27 30.34
CA ALA A 455 8.71 -0.56 29.87
C ALA A 455 8.52 -2.05 29.51
N TYR A 456 9.50 -2.68 28.83
CA TYR A 456 9.47 -4.11 28.52
C TYR A 456 9.34 -4.99 29.75
N SER A 457 10.01 -4.61 30.85
CA SER A 457 9.97 -5.39 32.09
C SER A 457 8.55 -5.53 32.66
N GLU A 458 7.69 -4.54 32.42
CA GLU A 458 6.30 -4.47 32.91
C GLU A 458 5.28 -5.14 31.98
N LEU A 459 5.69 -5.51 30.74
CA LEU A 459 4.78 -6.13 29.79
C LEU A 459 4.32 -7.52 30.22
N PRO A 460 3.06 -7.91 29.90
CA PRO A 460 2.60 -9.29 29.97
C PRO A 460 3.47 -10.23 29.12
N GLU A 461 3.64 -11.47 29.58
CA GLU A 461 4.47 -12.47 28.88
C GLU A 461 3.97 -12.74 27.46
N GLU A 462 2.67 -12.71 27.23
CA GLU A 462 2.07 -12.91 25.91
C GLU A 462 2.49 -11.85 24.90
N ILE A 463 2.65 -10.58 25.31
CA ILE A 463 3.13 -9.49 24.46
C ILE A 463 4.63 -9.62 24.21
N LYS A 464 5.41 -10.05 25.21
CA LYS A 464 6.85 -10.30 25.06
C LYS A 464 7.18 -11.38 24.03
N LEU A 465 6.22 -12.27 23.69
CA LEU A 465 6.39 -13.30 22.67
C LEU A 465 6.27 -12.76 21.23
N ASP A 466 5.69 -11.58 21.03
CA ASP A 466 5.58 -10.98 19.70
C ASP A 466 6.96 -10.73 19.08
N SER A 467 7.12 -11.05 17.80
CA SER A 467 8.43 -11.00 17.14
C SER A 467 9.01 -9.59 17.07
N ARG A 468 8.20 -8.56 16.85
CA ARG A 468 8.64 -7.16 16.82
C ARG A 468 9.03 -6.66 18.21
N ILE A 469 8.25 -6.97 19.23
CA ILE A 469 8.57 -6.61 20.62
C ILE A 469 9.89 -7.24 21.07
N ARG A 470 10.15 -8.49 20.69
CA ARG A 470 11.45 -9.15 20.95
C ARG A 470 12.60 -8.48 20.19
N TYR A 471 12.38 -8.10 18.92
CA TYR A 471 13.35 -7.34 18.15
C TYR A 471 13.68 -6.00 18.80
N ASP A 472 12.65 -5.24 19.20
CA ASP A 472 12.82 -3.93 19.84
C ASP A 472 13.56 -4.04 21.18
N TYR A 473 13.25 -5.08 21.96
CA TYR A 473 13.98 -5.38 23.20
C TYR A 473 15.47 -5.67 22.96
N MET A 474 15.81 -6.51 21.99
CA MET A 474 17.21 -6.80 21.64
C MET A 474 17.93 -5.56 21.09
N SER A 475 17.21 -4.71 20.36
CA SER A 475 17.73 -3.43 19.86
C SER A 475 18.04 -2.48 21.04
N ALA A 476 17.16 -2.41 22.05
CA ALA A 476 17.40 -1.62 23.25
C ALA A 476 18.57 -2.17 24.09
N LEU A 477 18.75 -3.49 24.18
CA LEU A 477 19.94 -4.10 24.80
C LEU A 477 21.22 -3.69 24.06
N THR A 478 21.17 -3.60 22.75
CA THR A 478 22.29 -3.11 21.92
C THR A 478 22.61 -1.65 22.24
N MET A 479 21.60 -0.78 22.29
CA MET A 479 21.75 0.64 22.61
C MET A 479 22.34 0.88 24.01
N THR A 480 22.02 0.01 24.97
CA THR A 480 22.48 0.13 26.36
C THR A 480 23.77 -0.64 26.66
N GLY A 481 24.41 -1.20 25.62
CA GLY A 481 25.70 -1.93 25.77
C GLY A 481 25.57 -3.34 26.33
N ASN A 482 24.35 -3.85 26.48
CA ASN A 482 24.09 -5.21 26.98
C ASN A 482 24.19 -6.27 25.86
N TYR A 483 25.25 -6.18 25.04
CA TYR A 483 25.41 -6.96 23.81
C TYR A 483 25.34 -8.47 24.04
N GLN A 484 26.03 -8.99 25.09
CA GLN A 484 26.04 -10.42 25.38
C GLN A 484 24.63 -10.96 25.59
N LYS A 485 23.82 -10.28 26.39
CA LYS A 485 22.43 -10.70 26.66
C LYS A 485 21.57 -10.71 25.39
N GLY A 486 21.69 -9.66 24.57
CA GLY A 486 20.96 -9.58 23.29
C GLY A 486 21.39 -10.67 22.31
N TYR A 487 22.68 -10.93 22.22
CA TYR A 487 23.26 -11.98 21.37
C TYR A 487 22.79 -13.37 21.82
N ASP A 488 22.85 -13.67 23.13
CA ASP A 488 22.39 -14.96 23.65
C ASP A 488 20.90 -15.21 23.36
N ILE A 489 20.05 -14.18 23.50
CA ILE A 489 18.61 -14.28 23.17
C ILE A 489 18.41 -14.60 21.69
N LEU A 490 19.11 -13.90 20.80
CA LEU A 490 18.99 -14.11 19.36
C LEU A 490 19.50 -15.49 18.96
N MET A 491 20.63 -15.94 19.52
CA MET A 491 21.26 -17.23 19.19
C MET A 491 20.56 -18.43 19.85
N THR A 492 19.80 -18.25 20.92
CA THR A 492 19.02 -19.31 21.57
C THR A 492 17.83 -19.73 20.69
N ASP A 493 17.31 -18.80 19.85
CA ASP A 493 16.21 -19.06 18.93
C ASP A 493 16.71 -18.95 17.48
N GLU A 494 17.41 -19.99 17.02
CA GLU A 494 17.95 -20.05 15.65
C GLU A 494 16.88 -19.90 14.56
N ASN A 495 15.60 -20.14 14.89
CA ASN A 495 14.46 -19.99 14.00
C ASN A 495 13.73 -18.68 14.17
N TYR A 496 14.29 -17.73 14.93
CA TYR A 496 13.67 -16.44 15.11
C TYR A 496 13.44 -15.74 13.76
N ILE A 497 12.19 -15.41 13.51
CA ILE A 497 11.74 -14.68 12.33
C ILE A 497 11.05 -13.40 12.79
N LEU A 498 11.48 -12.28 12.25
CA LEU A 498 10.76 -11.03 12.38
C LEU A 498 9.59 -11.07 11.38
N GLU A 499 8.37 -11.30 11.88
CA GLU A 499 7.22 -11.63 11.03
C GLU A 499 6.66 -10.43 10.26
N ASP A 500 6.87 -9.22 10.77
CA ASP A 500 6.36 -7.96 10.23
C ASP A 500 7.41 -7.12 9.50
N LEU A 501 8.38 -7.79 8.86
CA LEU A 501 9.38 -7.12 8.01
C LEU A 501 8.71 -6.31 6.90
N ARG A 502 9.18 -5.08 6.72
CA ARG A 502 8.80 -4.24 5.58
C ARG A 502 9.63 -4.62 4.37
N GLU A 503 9.08 -4.37 3.19
CA GLU A 503 9.86 -4.45 1.96
C GLU A 503 11.17 -3.64 2.08
N CYS A 504 12.28 -4.23 1.67
CA CYS A 504 13.64 -3.68 1.80
C CYS A 504 14.16 -3.51 3.24
N GLU A 505 13.47 -4.01 4.27
CA GLU A 505 13.96 -3.94 5.64
C GLU A 505 15.06 -4.98 5.90
N THR A 506 16.23 -4.50 6.31
CA THR A 506 17.40 -5.32 6.66
C THR A 506 17.70 -5.29 8.17
N SER A 507 16.75 -4.86 8.96
CA SER A 507 16.92 -4.55 10.39
C SER A 507 17.41 -5.74 11.23
N ILE A 508 16.93 -6.95 10.96
CA ILE A 508 17.34 -8.14 11.72
C ILE A 508 18.80 -8.52 11.44
N GLY A 509 19.28 -8.41 10.20
CA GLY A 509 20.67 -8.62 9.84
C GLY A 509 21.58 -7.55 10.48
N THR A 510 21.11 -6.30 10.51
CA THR A 510 21.79 -5.19 11.17
C THR A 510 21.88 -5.41 12.68
N LEU A 511 20.79 -5.88 13.32
CA LEU A 511 20.78 -6.22 14.74
C LEU A 511 21.82 -7.31 15.05
N TYR A 512 21.83 -8.40 14.27
CA TYR A 512 22.85 -9.46 14.44
C TYR A 512 24.27 -8.92 14.34
N ARG A 513 24.59 -8.11 13.32
CA ARG A 513 25.91 -7.50 13.11
C ARG A 513 26.31 -6.65 14.32
N ASN A 514 25.42 -5.81 14.84
CA ASN A 514 25.68 -4.94 15.97
C ASN A 514 25.91 -5.72 17.28
N LEU A 515 25.11 -6.74 17.53
CA LEU A 515 25.26 -7.63 18.69
C LEU A 515 26.58 -8.40 18.61
N TYR A 516 26.88 -9.01 17.47
CA TYR A 516 28.13 -9.75 17.26
C TYR A 516 29.36 -8.85 17.48
N LYS A 517 29.36 -7.67 16.88
CA LYS A 517 30.44 -6.69 17.04
C LYS A 517 30.62 -6.24 18.50
N GLY A 518 29.48 -6.04 19.20
CA GLY A 518 29.52 -5.68 20.62
C GLY A 518 30.10 -6.77 21.53
N VAL A 519 29.88 -8.05 21.20
CA VAL A 519 30.39 -9.20 21.97
C VAL A 519 31.86 -9.51 21.62
N PHE A 520 32.19 -9.57 20.32
CA PHE A 520 33.50 -10.10 19.86
C PHE A 520 34.47 -9.00 19.45
N GLY A 521 34.06 -7.73 19.36
CA GLY A 521 34.89 -6.59 19.00
C GLY A 521 35.20 -6.46 17.50
N THR A 522 34.67 -7.35 16.66
CA THR A 522 34.84 -7.37 15.19
C THR A 522 33.53 -7.57 14.49
N ASP A 523 33.43 -7.14 13.25
CA ASP A 523 32.26 -7.45 12.41
C ASP A 523 32.23 -8.97 12.09
N PRO A 524 31.07 -9.60 11.94
CA PRO A 524 30.97 -10.99 11.52
C PRO A 524 31.40 -11.14 10.06
N ASP A 525 31.93 -12.31 9.69
CA ASP A 525 32.31 -12.62 8.30
C ASP A 525 31.10 -12.61 7.36
N SER A 526 29.91 -12.98 7.85
CA SER A 526 28.65 -12.96 7.12
C SER A 526 27.46 -12.91 8.08
N ILE A 527 26.31 -12.48 7.56
CA ILE A 527 25.02 -12.59 8.27
C ILE A 527 24.51 -14.02 8.08
N PRO A 528 23.98 -14.69 9.13
CA PRO A 528 23.32 -15.98 8.97
C PRO A 528 22.18 -15.91 7.92
N PRO A 529 22.04 -16.94 7.03
CA PRO A 529 21.09 -16.89 5.91
C PRO A 529 19.65 -16.60 6.31
N GLN A 530 19.20 -17.07 7.49
CA GLN A 530 17.84 -16.83 7.98
C GLN A 530 17.55 -15.36 8.32
N TRP A 531 18.57 -14.52 8.51
CA TRP A 531 18.49 -13.10 8.85
C TRP A 531 19.08 -12.18 7.77
N ASP A 532 19.56 -12.74 6.68
CA ASP A 532 20.11 -11.98 5.55
C ASP A 532 18.99 -11.61 4.57
N PHE A 533 18.46 -10.41 4.72
CA PHE A 533 17.41 -9.83 3.88
C PHE A 533 17.95 -8.71 2.98
N ASP A 534 19.28 -8.60 2.83
CA ASP A 534 19.89 -7.58 1.99
C ASP A 534 19.79 -7.98 0.50
N ALA A 535 18.82 -7.41 -0.18
CA ALA A 535 18.53 -7.68 -1.59
C ALA A 535 19.11 -6.61 -2.56
N LEU A 536 19.88 -5.64 -2.03
CA LEU A 536 20.54 -4.58 -2.80
C LEU A 536 21.99 -4.89 -3.10
#